data_82d181b984075c980fd5b5ccdee629e3
#
_entry.id   82d181b984075c980fd5b5ccdee629e3
#
_cell.length_a   1.000
_cell.length_b   1.000
_cell.length_c   1.000
_cell.angle_alpha   90.00
_cell.angle_beta   90.00
_cell.angle_gamma   90.00
#
_symmetry.space_group_name_H-M   'P 1'
#
loop_
_entity.id
_entity.type
_entity.pdbx_description
1 polymer ?
#
loop_
_entity_poly.entity_id
_entity_poly.type
_entity_poly.pdbx_seq_one_letter_code
_entity_poly.pdbx_strand_id
1 'polypeptide(L)'
;MRREAVETAVSRFAELPTMQRSVMILKDVLDQSLEEIAVMLDLTVNAVKAHLARGRARLKTINAQAPAKPVPHPPSPAVARYVALFNQRDWDALRAMLADDVRLVQSTYPPRTGAADVGMFFGIYSRSGPVRLVPAWLEGREVIAVYDGFQAVKPSYLMWLEWKDGRISFIRDYKYVRYVIDDAELVLAPNPSLPGAETAYG
;
A
#
# COMPACT_ATOMS: atom_id res chain seq x y z
N MET A 1 3.07 -4.75 19.88
CA MET A 1 2.22 -4.30 18.75
C MET A 1 2.82 -4.63 17.36
N ARG A 2 4.01 -4.10 16.96
CA ARG A 2 4.57 -4.44 15.62
C ARG A 2 4.85 -5.94 15.43
N ARG A 3 5.39 -6.60 16.43
CA ARG A 3 5.78 -8.02 16.38
C ARG A 3 4.56 -8.94 16.30
N GLU A 4 3.53 -8.68 17.08
CA GLU A 4 2.28 -9.46 17.11
C GLU A 4 1.50 -9.37 15.78
N ALA A 5 1.43 -8.19 15.16
CA ALA A 5 0.78 -8.03 13.85
C ALA A 5 1.52 -8.81 12.75
N VAL A 6 2.87 -8.78 12.77
CA VAL A 6 3.69 -9.56 11.83
C VAL A 6 3.52 -11.06 12.09
N GLU A 7 3.56 -11.49 13.34
CA GLU A 7 3.38 -12.89 13.71
C GLU A 7 1.99 -13.40 13.30
N THR A 8 0.94 -12.59 13.48
CA THR A 8 -0.42 -12.92 13.04
C THR A 8 -0.52 -13.00 11.51
N ALA A 9 0.04 -12.05 10.78
CA ALA A 9 0.04 -12.07 9.32
C ALA A 9 0.81 -13.27 8.77
N VAL A 10 1.99 -13.58 9.34
CA VAL A 10 2.80 -14.74 8.96
C VAL A 10 2.06 -16.04 9.26
N SER A 11 1.40 -16.16 10.42
CA SER A 11 0.67 -17.37 10.80
C SER A 11 -0.50 -17.62 9.85
N ARG A 12 -1.30 -16.60 9.52
CA ARG A 12 -2.38 -16.71 8.53
C ARG A 12 -1.90 -17.07 7.14
N PHE A 13 -0.79 -16.45 6.73
CA PHE A 13 -0.16 -16.79 5.45
C PHE A 13 0.36 -18.23 5.42
N ALA A 14 0.83 -18.75 6.57
CA ALA A 14 1.28 -20.13 6.71
C ALA A 14 0.14 -21.18 6.58
N GLU A 15 -1.13 -20.77 6.77
CA GLU A 15 -2.30 -21.64 6.56
C GLU A 15 -2.59 -21.90 5.07
N LEU A 16 -1.98 -21.14 4.17
CA LEU A 16 -2.11 -21.40 2.73
C LEU A 16 -1.37 -22.69 2.34
N PRO A 17 -1.90 -23.47 1.40
CA PRO A 17 -1.17 -24.57 0.78
C PRO A 17 0.16 -24.09 0.21
N THR A 18 1.20 -24.89 0.36
CA THR A 18 2.59 -24.54 0.01
C THR A 18 2.70 -23.93 -1.39
N MET A 19 2.11 -24.54 -2.41
CA MET A 19 2.20 -24.05 -3.78
C MET A 19 1.55 -22.66 -3.95
N GLN A 20 0.38 -22.43 -3.32
CA GLN A 20 -0.28 -21.13 -3.36
C GLN A 20 0.57 -20.06 -2.67
N ARG A 21 1.15 -20.41 -1.52
CA ARG A 21 2.06 -19.53 -0.77
C ARG A 21 3.32 -19.21 -1.56
N SER A 22 3.97 -20.20 -2.18
CA SER A 22 5.16 -19.99 -3.01
C SER A 22 4.88 -19.08 -4.20
N VAL A 23 3.80 -19.33 -4.93
CA VAL A 23 3.41 -18.50 -6.08
C VAL A 23 3.10 -17.07 -5.65
N MET A 24 2.44 -16.86 -4.52
CA MET A 24 2.15 -15.53 -3.99
C MET A 24 3.43 -14.80 -3.55
N ILE A 25 4.37 -15.48 -2.87
CA ILE A 25 5.66 -14.87 -2.51
C ILE A 25 6.41 -14.43 -3.76
N LEU A 26 6.56 -15.33 -4.73
CA LEU A 26 7.29 -15.04 -5.95
C LEU A 26 6.65 -13.87 -6.71
N LYS A 27 5.32 -13.82 -6.81
CA LYS A 27 4.63 -12.75 -7.54
C LYS A 27 4.53 -11.46 -6.73
N ASP A 28 4.04 -11.55 -5.49
CA ASP A 28 3.55 -10.38 -4.75
C ASP A 28 4.65 -9.74 -3.88
N VAL A 29 5.69 -10.50 -3.53
CA VAL A 29 6.81 -10.02 -2.72
C VAL A 29 8.06 -9.81 -3.55
N LEU A 30 8.38 -10.76 -4.43
CA LEU A 30 9.61 -10.75 -5.25
C LEU A 30 9.38 -10.21 -6.67
N ASP A 31 8.12 -9.88 -7.04
CA ASP A 31 7.69 -9.26 -8.30
C ASP A 31 8.13 -10.03 -9.56
N GLN A 32 8.25 -11.35 -9.47
CA GLN A 32 8.59 -12.19 -10.60
C GLN A 32 7.45 -12.18 -11.65
N SER A 33 7.77 -12.31 -12.93
CA SER A 33 6.78 -12.50 -13.99
C SER A 33 6.08 -13.86 -13.85
N LEU A 34 4.90 -14.02 -14.44
CA LEU A 34 4.19 -15.30 -14.40
C LEU A 34 4.96 -16.40 -15.11
N GLU A 35 5.69 -16.03 -16.14
CA GLU A 35 6.55 -16.90 -16.95
C GLU A 35 7.76 -17.40 -16.14
N GLU A 36 8.43 -16.50 -15.41
CA GLU A 36 9.55 -16.86 -14.53
C GLU A 36 9.06 -17.78 -13.39
N ILE A 37 7.91 -17.48 -12.78
CA ILE A 37 7.32 -18.33 -11.74
C ILE A 37 6.98 -19.71 -12.30
N ALA A 38 6.45 -19.78 -13.51
CA ALA A 38 6.13 -21.04 -14.17
C ALA A 38 7.38 -21.91 -14.35
N VAL A 39 8.48 -21.31 -14.78
CA VAL A 39 9.78 -21.99 -14.92
C VAL A 39 10.34 -22.41 -13.55
N MET A 40 10.33 -21.51 -12.55
CA MET A 40 10.89 -21.81 -11.23
C MET A 40 10.17 -22.95 -10.50
N LEU A 41 8.87 -23.07 -10.70
CA LEU A 41 8.03 -24.05 -9.98
C LEU A 41 7.64 -25.25 -10.83
N ASP A 42 8.15 -25.36 -12.04
CA ASP A 42 7.78 -26.39 -13.03
C ASP A 42 6.25 -26.48 -13.24
N LEU A 43 5.65 -25.31 -13.51
CA LEU A 43 4.23 -25.13 -13.73
C LEU A 43 3.96 -24.50 -15.10
N THR A 44 2.72 -24.62 -15.57
CA THR A 44 2.24 -23.79 -16.67
C THR A 44 1.85 -22.39 -16.17
N VAL A 45 1.92 -21.37 -17.01
CA VAL A 45 1.46 -20.01 -16.69
C VAL A 45 -0.01 -20.01 -16.21
N ASN A 46 -0.86 -20.86 -16.79
CA ASN A 46 -2.26 -20.99 -16.38
C ASN A 46 -2.37 -21.60 -14.98
N ALA A 47 -1.53 -22.57 -14.63
CA ALA A 47 -1.47 -23.13 -13.29
C ALA A 47 -1.02 -22.08 -12.26
N VAL A 48 -0.02 -21.26 -12.59
CA VAL A 48 0.42 -20.13 -11.76
C VAL A 48 -0.72 -19.15 -11.51
N LYS A 49 -1.44 -18.72 -12.55
CA LYS A 49 -2.64 -17.86 -12.42
C LYS A 49 -3.71 -18.49 -11.52
N ALA A 50 -3.96 -19.79 -11.68
CA ALA A 50 -4.94 -20.51 -10.87
C ALA A 50 -4.51 -20.61 -9.39
N HIS A 51 -3.22 -20.83 -9.10
CA HIS A 51 -2.70 -20.83 -7.73
C HIS A 51 -2.75 -19.45 -7.09
N LEU A 52 -2.45 -18.38 -7.82
CA LEU A 52 -2.60 -17.00 -7.36
C LEU A 52 -4.06 -16.69 -7.00
N ALA A 53 -5.00 -16.99 -7.89
CA ALA A 53 -6.42 -16.72 -7.66
C ALA A 53 -6.93 -17.47 -6.43
N ARG A 54 -6.64 -18.78 -6.32
CA ARG A 54 -7.06 -19.58 -5.16
C ARG A 54 -6.39 -19.15 -3.86
N GLY A 55 -5.08 -18.82 -3.91
CA GLY A 55 -4.33 -18.37 -2.74
C GLY A 55 -4.90 -17.07 -2.18
N ARG A 56 -5.16 -16.10 -3.04
CA ARG A 56 -5.77 -14.81 -2.67
C ARG A 56 -7.18 -14.98 -2.12
N ALA A 57 -8.02 -15.79 -2.77
CA ALA A 57 -9.38 -16.07 -2.29
C ALA A 57 -9.37 -16.73 -0.91
N ARG A 58 -8.47 -17.70 -0.69
CA ARG A 58 -8.32 -18.38 0.60
C ARG A 58 -7.80 -17.43 1.69
N LEU A 59 -6.81 -16.61 1.39
CA LEU A 59 -6.30 -15.63 2.34
C LEU A 59 -7.38 -14.61 2.73
N LYS A 60 -8.22 -14.20 1.78
CA LYS A 60 -9.39 -13.36 2.05
C LYS A 60 -10.36 -14.03 3.04
N THR A 61 -10.64 -15.33 2.85
CA THR A 61 -11.50 -16.09 3.77
C THR A 61 -10.88 -16.20 5.16
N ILE A 62 -9.58 -16.48 5.25
CA ILE A 62 -8.84 -16.55 6.52
C ILE A 62 -8.89 -15.20 7.23
N ASN A 63 -8.69 -14.11 6.51
CA ASN A 63 -8.73 -12.75 7.05
C ASN A 63 -10.15 -12.33 7.48
N ALA A 64 -11.19 -12.77 6.77
CA ALA A 64 -12.60 -12.51 7.12
C ALA A 64 -13.03 -13.17 8.45
N GLN A 65 -12.32 -14.21 8.89
CA GLN A 65 -12.53 -14.86 10.18
C GLN A 65 -11.78 -14.16 11.33
N ALA A 66 -11.05 -13.10 11.04
CA ALA A 66 -10.31 -12.33 12.04
C ALA A 66 -11.24 -11.50 12.93
N PRO A 67 -10.92 -11.33 14.23
CA PRO A 67 -11.74 -10.55 15.14
C PRO A 67 -11.74 -9.07 14.77
N ALA A 68 -12.94 -8.47 14.86
CA ALA A 68 -13.26 -7.04 14.81
C ALA A 68 -12.64 -6.19 13.69
N LYS A 69 -13.52 -5.56 12.90
CA LYS A 69 -13.14 -4.49 11.98
C LYS A 69 -12.27 -3.45 12.68
N PRO A 70 -11.13 -3.07 12.12
CA PRO A 70 -10.31 -2.02 12.72
C PRO A 70 -11.14 -0.73 12.83
N VAL A 71 -11.18 -0.17 14.04
CA VAL A 71 -11.82 1.12 14.28
C VAL A 71 -10.97 2.20 13.59
N PRO A 72 -11.61 3.16 12.91
CA PRO A 72 -10.88 4.28 12.34
C PRO A 72 -10.07 5.01 13.42
N HIS A 73 -8.78 5.10 13.25
CA HIS A 73 -7.91 5.89 14.12
C HIS A 73 -7.50 7.18 13.42
N PRO A 74 -7.29 8.29 14.16
CA PRO A 74 -6.69 9.47 13.57
C PRO A 74 -5.28 9.13 13.05
N PRO A 75 -4.87 9.73 11.93
CA PRO A 75 -3.54 9.49 11.38
C PRO A 75 -2.46 10.05 12.31
N SER A 76 -1.26 9.51 12.20
CA SER A 76 -0.10 10.09 12.87
C SER A 76 0.11 11.52 12.39
N PRO A 77 0.63 12.44 13.23
CA PRO A 77 0.90 13.82 12.83
C PRO A 77 1.82 13.91 11.59
N ALA A 78 2.73 12.96 11.44
CA ALA A 78 3.67 12.90 10.33
C ALA A 78 2.95 12.57 9.01
N VAL A 79 2.10 11.54 8.99
CA VAL A 79 1.30 11.18 7.81
C VAL A 79 0.26 12.26 7.51
N ALA A 80 -0.42 12.81 8.54
CA ALA A 80 -1.37 13.90 8.35
C ALA A 80 -0.72 15.11 7.66
N ARG A 81 0.49 15.50 8.11
CA ARG A 81 1.25 16.59 7.51
C ARG A 81 1.65 16.29 6.06
N TYR A 82 2.17 15.09 5.80
CA TYR A 82 2.53 14.67 4.44
C TYR A 82 1.34 14.76 3.49
N VAL A 83 0.20 14.19 3.89
CA VAL A 83 -1.04 14.19 3.11
C VAL A 83 -1.55 15.62 2.86
N ALA A 84 -1.52 16.49 3.88
CA ALA A 84 -1.93 17.87 3.75
C ALA A 84 -1.06 18.62 2.74
N LEU A 85 0.27 18.54 2.85
CA LEU A 85 1.20 19.19 1.94
C LEU A 85 1.05 18.67 0.50
N PHE A 86 0.87 17.36 0.32
CA PHE A 86 0.66 16.78 -0.99
C PHE A 86 -0.63 17.29 -1.64
N ASN A 87 -1.74 17.31 -0.90
CA ASN A 87 -3.02 17.77 -1.39
C ASN A 87 -3.03 19.28 -1.67
N GLN A 88 -2.23 20.06 -0.96
CA GLN A 88 -1.97 21.48 -1.19
C GLN A 88 -0.97 21.72 -2.34
N ARG A 89 -0.32 20.65 -2.84
CA ARG A 89 0.74 20.70 -3.85
C ARG A 89 1.98 21.49 -3.43
N ASP A 90 2.26 21.52 -2.15
CA ASP A 90 3.48 22.10 -1.59
C ASP A 90 4.66 21.13 -1.74
N TRP A 91 5.17 21.06 -2.96
CA TRP A 91 6.22 20.11 -3.33
C TRP A 91 7.55 20.39 -2.64
N ASP A 92 7.83 21.66 -2.31
CA ASP A 92 9.08 22.03 -1.64
C ASP A 92 9.05 21.63 -0.17
N ALA A 93 7.93 21.85 0.51
CA ALA A 93 7.76 21.35 1.87
C ALA A 93 7.80 19.82 1.95
N LEU A 94 7.25 19.11 0.93
CA LEU A 94 7.36 17.66 0.85
C LEU A 94 8.80 17.18 0.66
N ARG A 95 9.57 17.84 -0.21
CA ARG A 95 11.01 17.53 -0.39
C ARG A 95 11.79 17.73 0.89
N ALA A 96 11.47 18.75 1.65
CA ALA A 96 12.10 19.03 2.95
C ALA A 96 11.80 17.95 4.01
N MET A 97 10.77 17.12 3.82
CA MET A 97 10.47 15.98 4.71
C MET A 97 11.32 14.74 4.41
N LEU A 98 12.05 14.69 3.29
CA LEU A 98 12.86 13.53 2.92
C LEU A 98 14.16 13.48 3.75
N ALA A 99 14.54 12.28 4.18
CA ALA A 99 15.89 12.03 4.68
C ALA A 99 16.90 12.04 3.52
N ASP A 100 18.14 12.34 3.80
CA ASP A 100 19.19 12.42 2.78
C ASP A 100 19.41 11.08 2.07
N ASP A 101 19.22 9.95 2.79
CA ASP A 101 19.35 8.58 2.34
C ASP A 101 18.00 7.91 2.01
N VAL A 102 16.93 8.69 1.85
CA VAL A 102 15.60 8.16 1.55
C VAL A 102 15.59 7.22 0.35
N ARG A 103 14.78 6.16 0.42
CA ARG A 103 14.59 5.22 -0.68
C ARG A 103 13.13 5.21 -1.12
N LEU A 104 12.91 5.22 -2.44
CA LEU A 104 11.61 5.02 -3.06
C LEU A 104 11.63 3.71 -3.85
N VAL A 105 10.64 2.85 -3.61
CA VAL A 105 10.47 1.58 -4.32
C VAL A 105 9.08 1.54 -4.97
N GLN A 106 9.06 1.29 -6.28
CA GLN A 106 7.89 1.02 -7.10
C GLN A 106 8.09 -0.29 -7.83
N SER A 107 7.06 -1.12 -7.96
CA SER A 107 7.21 -2.52 -8.42
C SER A 107 7.73 -2.69 -9.84
N THR A 108 7.62 -1.69 -10.71
CA THR A 108 8.04 -1.77 -12.14
C THR A 108 9.22 -0.90 -12.49
N TYR A 109 9.78 -0.20 -11.51
CA TYR A 109 10.89 0.73 -11.73
C TYR A 109 12.06 0.42 -10.80
N PRO A 110 13.30 0.68 -11.23
CA PRO A 110 14.45 0.62 -10.34
C PRO A 110 14.25 1.49 -9.10
N PRO A 111 14.67 1.03 -7.92
CA PRO A 111 14.61 1.84 -6.71
C PRO A 111 15.37 3.14 -6.88
N ARG A 112 14.80 4.24 -6.37
CA ARG A 112 15.47 5.55 -6.28
C ARG A 112 16.05 5.71 -4.89
N THR A 113 17.19 6.37 -4.79
CA THR A 113 17.87 6.60 -3.51
C THR A 113 18.39 8.03 -3.44
N GLY A 114 18.21 8.65 -2.27
CA GLY A 114 18.62 10.00 -1.98
C GLY A 114 17.55 11.05 -2.22
N ALA A 115 17.57 12.11 -1.40
CA ALA A 115 16.54 13.14 -1.40
C ALA A 115 16.38 13.85 -2.76
N ALA A 116 17.47 14.03 -3.49
CA ALA A 116 17.44 14.68 -4.80
C ALA A 116 16.69 13.81 -5.85
N ASP A 117 17.03 12.52 -5.94
CA ASP A 117 16.41 11.61 -6.92
C ASP A 117 14.95 11.31 -6.54
N VAL A 118 14.68 11.03 -5.26
CA VAL A 118 13.32 10.83 -4.76
C VAL A 118 12.50 12.11 -4.87
N GLY A 119 13.09 13.27 -4.64
CA GLY A 119 12.43 14.57 -4.78
C GLY A 119 11.93 14.86 -6.20
N MET A 120 12.57 14.30 -7.24
CA MET A 120 12.08 14.39 -8.62
C MET A 120 10.77 13.63 -8.82
N PHE A 121 10.47 12.63 -8.00
CA PHE A 121 9.21 11.90 -8.01
C PHE A 121 8.00 12.82 -7.80
N PHE A 122 8.10 13.83 -6.94
CA PHE A 122 7.04 14.82 -6.76
C PHE A 122 6.82 15.68 -8.00
N GLY A 123 7.83 15.85 -8.85
CA GLY A 123 7.71 16.52 -10.13
C GLY A 123 6.82 15.77 -11.13
N ILE A 124 6.66 14.46 -11.00
CA ILE A 124 5.72 13.68 -11.79
C ILE A 124 4.29 14.06 -11.41
N TYR A 125 4.00 14.11 -10.11
CA TYR A 125 2.68 14.51 -9.62
C TYR A 125 2.33 15.97 -9.91
N SER A 126 3.31 16.88 -9.96
CA SER A 126 3.07 18.27 -10.32
C SER A 126 2.55 18.44 -11.75
N ARG A 127 2.90 17.49 -12.64
CA ARG A 127 2.52 17.47 -14.07
C ARG A 127 1.40 16.48 -14.40
N SER A 128 1.10 15.58 -13.47
CA SER A 128 0.01 14.60 -13.61
C SER A 128 -1.34 15.26 -13.31
N GLY A 129 -2.42 14.59 -13.73
CA GLY A 129 -3.78 14.97 -13.37
C GLY A 129 -4.00 15.04 -11.85
N PRO A 130 -5.23 15.26 -11.43
CA PRO A 130 -5.57 15.44 -10.02
C PRO A 130 -5.36 14.10 -9.28
N VAL A 131 -4.39 14.11 -8.40
CA VAL A 131 -4.16 13.03 -7.43
C VAL A 131 -4.50 13.55 -6.05
N ARG A 132 -5.28 12.79 -5.28
CA ARG A 132 -5.65 13.09 -3.90
C ARG A 132 -5.20 11.98 -2.99
N LEU A 133 -4.62 12.34 -1.86
CA LEU A 133 -4.19 11.45 -0.81
C LEU A 133 -5.17 11.47 0.36
N VAL A 134 -5.41 10.30 0.96
CA VAL A 134 -6.21 10.15 2.19
C VAL A 134 -5.47 9.19 3.12
N PRO A 135 -5.25 9.55 4.39
CA PRO A 135 -4.70 8.61 5.35
C PRO A 135 -5.63 7.42 5.53
N ALA A 136 -5.07 6.23 5.70
CA ALA A 136 -5.85 5.01 5.84
C ALA A 136 -5.11 3.98 6.70
N TRP A 137 -5.81 2.93 7.08
CA TRP A 137 -5.28 1.80 7.81
C TRP A 137 -5.53 0.51 7.03
N LEU A 138 -4.49 -0.26 6.84
CA LEU A 138 -4.52 -1.58 6.24
C LEU A 138 -3.98 -2.59 7.25
N GLU A 139 -4.83 -3.49 7.73
CA GLU A 139 -4.44 -4.52 8.71
C GLU A 139 -3.66 -3.95 9.92
N GLY A 140 -4.13 -2.82 10.45
CA GLY A 140 -3.50 -2.14 11.59
C GLY A 140 -2.23 -1.34 11.25
N ARG A 141 -1.83 -1.29 9.98
CA ARG A 141 -0.71 -0.46 9.51
C ARG A 141 -1.24 0.83 8.91
N GLU A 142 -0.63 1.95 9.31
CA GLU A 142 -0.91 3.24 8.69
C GLU A 142 -0.36 3.27 7.26
N VAL A 143 -1.22 3.59 6.31
CA VAL A 143 -0.93 3.72 4.88
C VAL A 143 -1.58 4.98 4.33
N ILE A 144 -1.29 5.30 3.09
CA ILE A 144 -1.92 6.41 2.38
C ILE A 144 -2.68 5.83 1.18
N ALA A 145 -3.97 6.06 1.14
CA ALA A 145 -4.82 5.75 0.00
C ALA A 145 -4.67 6.85 -1.05
N VAL A 146 -4.33 6.46 -2.27
CA VAL A 146 -4.11 7.38 -3.40
C VAL A 146 -5.27 7.27 -4.37
N TYR A 147 -5.93 8.38 -4.62
CA TYR A 147 -7.01 8.53 -5.58
C TYR A 147 -6.48 9.24 -6.82
N ASP A 148 -6.40 8.53 -7.93
CA ASP A 148 -5.91 9.05 -9.21
C ASP A 148 -7.09 9.39 -10.12
N GLY A 149 -7.32 10.69 -10.36
CA GLY A 149 -8.44 11.23 -11.13
C GLY A 149 -9.50 11.96 -10.31
N PHE A 150 -10.19 12.91 -10.95
CA PHE A 150 -11.21 13.78 -10.31
C PHE A 150 -12.41 13.01 -9.74
N GLN A 151 -12.78 11.90 -10.37
CA GLN A 151 -13.99 11.14 -10.03
C GLN A 151 -13.66 9.80 -9.36
N ALA A 152 -12.43 9.59 -8.90
CA ALA A 152 -12.06 8.36 -8.25
C ALA A 152 -12.82 8.20 -6.92
N VAL A 153 -13.79 7.28 -6.89
CA VAL A 153 -14.59 6.94 -5.70
C VAL A 153 -13.84 5.93 -4.82
N LYS A 154 -12.99 5.10 -5.43
CA LYS A 154 -12.15 4.13 -4.74
C LYS A 154 -10.68 4.51 -4.89
N PRO A 155 -9.82 4.16 -3.93
CA PRO A 155 -8.39 4.33 -4.07
C PRO A 155 -7.88 3.59 -5.31
N SER A 156 -6.98 4.20 -6.04
CA SER A 156 -6.32 3.60 -7.21
C SER A 156 -5.14 2.72 -6.80
N TYR A 157 -4.46 3.08 -5.72
CA TYR A 157 -3.36 2.34 -5.12
C TYR A 157 -3.05 2.84 -3.72
N LEU A 158 -2.10 2.18 -3.05
CA LEU A 158 -1.63 2.55 -1.72
C LEU A 158 -0.19 3.04 -1.77
N MET A 159 0.17 3.84 -0.78
CA MET A 159 1.53 4.26 -0.50
C MET A 159 1.82 4.03 0.98
N TRP A 160 3.04 3.59 1.29
CA TRP A 160 3.50 3.39 2.66
C TRP A 160 4.78 4.17 2.89
N LEU A 161 4.88 4.81 4.05
CA LEU A 161 6.03 5.62 4.45
C LEU A 161 6.67 5.04 5.72
N GLU A 162 8.00 5.04 5.75
CA GLU A 162 8.75 4.87 7.01
C GLU A 162 9.45 6.17 7.39
N TRP A 163 9.57 6.35 8.69
CA TRP A 163 10.12 7.56 9.28
C TRP A 163 11.34 7.22 10.13
N LYS A 164 12.37 8.06 10.01
CA LYS A 164 13.56 8.03 10.86
C LYS A 164 13.91 9.46 11.23
N ASP A 165 14.06 9.73 12.53
CA ASP A 165 14.41 11.06 13.06
C ASP A 165 13.51 12.20 12.54
N GLY A 166 12.19 11.91 12.40
CA GLY A 166 11.19 12.86 11.90
C GLY A 166 11.21 13.11 10.40
N ARG A 167 12.07 12.41 9.64
CA ARG A 167 12.15 12.49 8.17
C ARG A 167 11.72 11.18 7.52
N ILE A 168 11.26 11.24 6.28
CA ILE A 168 10.87 10.07 5.48
C ILE A 168 12.14 9.35 5.04
N SER A 169 12.34 8.13 5.53
CA SER A 169 13.47 7.27 5.17
C SER A 169 13.14 6.26 4.09
N PHE A 170 11.84 5.94 3.92
CA PHE A 170 11.42 4.98 2.91
C PHE A 170 10.01 5.29 2.40
N ILE A 171 9.82 5.15 1.09
CA ILE A 171 8.53 5.25 0.41
C ILE A 171 8.32 3.97 -0.39
N ARG A 172 7.25 3.23 -0.10
CA ARG A 172 6.75 2.16 -0.95
C ARG A 172 5.50 2.63 -1.67
N ASP A 173 5.56 2.68 -2.99
CA ASP A 173 4.45 3.09 -3.84
C ASP A 173 3.94 1.85 -4.61
N TYR A 174 2.68 1.50 -4.37
CA TYR A 174 2.02 0.34 -4.97
C TYR A 174 1.25 0.68 -6.25
N LYS A 175 1.58 1.77 -6.93
CA LYS A 175 0.85 2.27 -8.11
C LYS A 175 0.63 1.20 -9.18
N TYR A 176 1.56 0.27 -9.33
CA TYR A 176 1.49 -0.77 -10.36
C TYR A 176 1.04 -2.13 -9.83
N VAL A 177 0.56 -2.19 -8.60
CA VAL A 177 0.19 -3.43 -7.91
C VAL A 177 -1.28 -3.36 -7.47
N ARG A 178 -2.18 -3.29 -8.45
CA ARG A 178 -3.63 -3.02 -8.23
C ARG A 178 -4.32 -4.03 -7.31
N TYR A 179 -3.93 -5.30 -7.37
CA TYR A 179 -4.54 -6.35 -6.56
C TYR A 179 -4.34 -6.17 -5.04
N VAL A 180 -3.38 -5.34 -4.60
CA VAL A 180 -3.21 -5.02 -3.18
C VAL A 180 -4.43 -4.31 -2.60
N ILE A 181 -5.21 -3.63 -3.44
CA ILE A 181 -6.38 -2.86 -3.03
C ILE A 181 -7.68 -3.63 -3.20
N ASP A 182 -7.78 -4.47 -4.24
CA ASP A 182 -9.04 -5.10 -4.61
C ASP A 182 -9.61 -6.01 -3.51
N ASP A 183 -8.73 -6.57 -2.66
CA ASP A 183 -9.10 -7.48 -1.57
C ASP A 183 -8.69 -6.95 -0.18
N ALA A 184 -8.22 -5.71 -0.07
CA ALA A 184 -7.73 -5.13 1.18
C ALA A 184 -8.88 -4.56 2.03
N GLU A 185 -8.95 -4.94 3.31
CA GLU A 185 -9.78 -4.22 4.29
C GLU A 185 -9.13 -2.88 4.63
N LEU A 186 -9.41 -1.90 3.79
CA LEU A 186 -8.91 -0.55 3.97
C LEU A 186 -9.90 0.29 4.79
N VAL A 187 -9.43 0.81 5.90
CA VAL A 187 -10.19 1.74 6.74
C VAL A 187 -9.62 3.14 6.55
N LEU A 188 -10.40 4.04 5.97
CA LEU A 188 -9.99 5.43 5.82
C LEU A 188 -9.94 6.12 7.19
N ALA A 189 -8.94 6.93 7.43
CA ALA A 189 -8.90 7.78 8.61
C ALA A 189 -10.05 8.80 8.58
N PRO A 190 -10.60 9.20 9.74
CA PRO A 190 -11.58 10.25 9.82
C PRO A 190 -11.01 11.52 9.17
N ASN A 191 -11.73 12.06 8.21
CA ASN A 191 -11.33 13.32 7.56
C ASN A 191 -12.07 14.48 8.22
N PRO A 192 -11.41 15.35 8.99
CA PRO A 192 -12.07 16.49 9.62
C PRO A 192 -12.58 17.54 8.62
N SER A 193 -12.23 17.42 7.34
CA SER A 193 -12.56 18.40 6.29
C SER A 193 -13.70 17.97 5.37
N LEU A 194 -14.36 16.85 5.59
CA LEU A 194 -15.58 16.47 4.86
C LEU A 194 -16.78 16.60 5.80
N PRO A 195 -17.64 17.62 5.62
CA PRO A 195 -18.94 17.65 6.29
C PRO A 195 -19.79 16.50 5.73
N GLY A 196 -20.18 15.52 6.57
CA GLY A 196 -21.17 14.51 6.20
C GLY A 196 -20.79 13.06 6.37
N ALA A 197 -19.83 12.69 7.24
CA ALA A 197 -19.67 11.32 7.69
C ALA A 197 -20.44 11.08 9.02
N GLU A 198 -21.62 11.65 9.16
CA GLU A 198 -22.57 11.25 10.19
C GLU A 198 -23.44 10.11 9.65
N THR A 199 -23.21 8.95 10.26
CA THR A 199 -24.18 7.87 10.51
C THR A 199 -25.21 7.58 9.41
N ALA A 200 -24.84 6.68 8.49
CA ALA A 200 -25.80 5.85 7.81
C ALA A 200 -25.76 4.43 8.41
N TYR A 201 -26.31 4.28 9.61
CA TYR A 201 -26.81 3.03 10.18
C TYR A 201 -27.97 3.41 11.12
N GLY A 202 -29.20 3.45 10.54
CA GLY A 202 -30.45 3.21 11.16
C GLY A 202 -30.95 1.83 10.71
#